data_476d333e745e216e752eb939e1dcdce0
#
_entry.id   476d333e745e216e752eb939e1dcdce0
#
_cell.length_a   1.000
_cell.length_b   1.000
_cell.length_c   1.000
_cell.angle_alpha   90.00
_cell.angle_beta   90.00
_cell.angle_gamma   90.00
#
_symmetry.space_group_name_H-M   'P 1'
#
loop_
_entity.id
_entity.type
_entity.pdbx_description
1 polymer ?
#
loop_
_entity_poly.entity_id
_entity_poly.type
_entity_poly.pdbx_seq_one_letter_code
_entity_poly.pdbx_strand_id
1 'polypeptide(L)'
;MLRLILQALNVRLARLDDRFVFSKQTNNGIRELNDQLFFSSKEIVMNAVNASFTDYKVADITLADFGRKEIKLAEAEMPALMGLRKRYAAAKPLAGAKILGCIHMTIQTAVLIETLVELGAEVRWTSCNIFSTQDHAAAAIAAAGIPVFAWKGETEEEYMWCLEQQINVNGTPWDANMILDDGGDLTALVHEKYPEVIAKIHGITEETTTGVQRLYEMHRDGTLKVPAINVNDSVTKSKNDNKYGCRHSLNDAIKRGTDMLLSGRRALVIGYGDVGKGSAQSLRQEGMIVRVTEVDPICAMQACMDGYEVVSPYKNGVQTGKKEDVNLELLQNTDLVVTTTGNYHVCDAAMLDSLKAGAVVCNIGHFDTEIDTAYLRGYKWVEVKPQVHQVYRSENENDYLILLSEGRL
;
A
#
# COMPACT_ATOMS: atom_id res chain seq x y z
N MET A 1 -7.51 -8.74 -9.73
CA MET A 1 -6.15 -8.45 -10.21
C MET A 1 -5.68 -9.47 -11.27
N LEU A 2 -5.46 -10.74 -10.98
CA LEU A 2 -4.92 -11.71 -11.96
C LEU A 2 -5.75 -11.83 -13.25
N ARG A 3 -7.10 -11.78 -13.17
CA ARG A 3 -7.97 -11.79 -14.36
C ARG A 3 -7.75 -10.57 -15.26
N LEU A 4 -7.44 -9.42 -14.67
CA LEU A 4 -7.15 -8.18 -15.39
C LEU A 4 -5.75 -8.23 -16.02
N ILE A 5 -4.77 -8.81 -15.31
CA ILE A 5 -3.43 -9.05 -15.85
C ILE A 5 -3.52 -10.01 -17.06
N LEU A 6 -4.29 -11.08 -16.95
CA LEU A 6 -4.53 -12.04 -18.05
C LEU A 6 -5.27 -11.38 -19.22
N GLN A 7 -6.14 -10.42 -18.99
CA GLN A 7 -6.78 -9.65 -20.05
C GLN A 7 -5.80 -8.70 -20.75
N ALA A 8 -4.93 -8.05 -20.02
CA ALA A 8 -3.88 -7.19 -20.58
C ALA A 8 -2.89 -7.97 -21.47
N LEU A 9 -2.65 -9.24 -21.14
CA LEU A 9 -1.80 -10.14 -21.93
C LEU A 9 -2.50 -10.74 -23.15
N ASN A 10 -3.73 -10.36 -23.47
CA ASN A 10 -4.51 -10.93 -24.58
C ASN A 10 -4.71 -12.47 -24.48
N VAL A 11 -4.58 -13.03 -23.28
CA VAL A 11 -4.81 -14.44 -23.03
C VAL A 11 -6.31 -14.72 -23.12
N ARG A 12 -6.76 -15.36 -24.19
CA ARG A 12 -8.16 -15.81 -24.34
C ARG A 12 -8.46 -16.87 -23.28
N LEU A 13 -9.11 -16.44 -22.18
CA LEU A 13 -9.74 -17.39 -21.27
C LEU A 13 -10.93 -18.02 -21.98
N ALA A 14 -10.94 -19.36 -22.14
CA ALA A 14 -12.15 -20.07 -22.53
C ALA A 14 -13.27 -19.73 -21.54
N ARG A 15 -14.48 -19.48 -22.04
CA ARG A 15 -15.65 -19.14 -21.25
C ARG A 15 -15.75 -20.09 -20.06
N LEU A 16 -15.66 -19.54 -18.86
CA LEU A 16 -15.93 -20.26 -17.63
C LEU A 16 -17.41 -20.06 -17.29
N ASP A 17 -18.13 -21.18 -17.24
CA ASP A 17 -19.53 -21.22 -16.77
C ASP A 17 -19.62 -20.70 -15.34
N ASP A 18 -20.50 -19.71 -15.13
CA ASP A 18 -20.78 -19.08 -13.85
C ASP A 18 -21.65 -19.99 -12.97
N ARG A 19 -21.06 -20.99 -12.31
CA ARG A 19 -21.72 -21.64 -11.17
C ARG A 19 -20.71 -22.00 -10.08
N PHE A 20 -20.67 -21.19 -9.03
CA PHE A 20 -20.10 -21.61 -7.76
C PHE A 20 -21.13 -22.47 -7.00
N VAL A 21 -20.91 -23.78 -6.95
CA VAL A 21 -21.63 -24.67 -6.02
C VAL A 21 -20.62 -25.19 -5.02
N PHE A 22 -20.78 -24.79 -3.75
CA PHE A 22 -20.07 -25.41 -2.65
C PHE A 22 -20.70 -26.78 -2.34
N SER A 23 -20.03 -27.88 -2.65
CA SER A 23 -20.35 -29.17 -2.08
C SER A 23 -19.28 -29.62 -1.10
N LYS A 24 -19.68 -29.80 0.16
CA LYS A 24 -18.88 -30.52 1.15
C LYS A 24 -18.88 -31.99 0.79
N GLN A 25 -17.73 -32.56 0.47
CA GLN A 25 -17.51 -34.00 0.63
C GLN A 25 -16.19 -34.25 1.31
N THR A 26 -16.30 -34.88 2.46
CA THR A 26 -15.24 -35.43 3.30
C THR A 26 -14.63 -36.66 2.64
N ASN A 27 -13.30 -36.67 2.49
CA ASN A 27 -12.54 -37.91 2.36
C ASN A 27 -11.23 -37.77 3.13
N ASN A 28 -11.22 -38.30 4.34
CA ASN A 28 -10.03 -38.55 5.14
C ASN A 28 -9.41 -39.87 4.66
N GLY A 29 -8.19 -39.85 4.14
CA GLY A 29 -7.45 -41.08 3.89
C GLY A 29 -6.26 -41.02 2.93
N ILE A 30 -6.10 -39.95 2.14
CA ILE A 30 -5.00 -39.87 1.15
C ILE A 30 -4.04 -38.69 1.42
N ARG A 31 -4.22 -37.97 2.50
CA ARG A 31 -3.44 -36.74 2.79
C ARG A 31 -2.03 -36.99 3.29
N GLU A 32 -1.80 -38.06 4.07
CA GLU A 32 -0.51 -38.21 4.77
C GLU A 32 0.66 -38.66 3.88
N LEU A 33 0.44 -39.35 2.75
CA LEU A 33 1.50 -39.82 1.90
C LEU A 33 1.99 -38.80 0.86
N ASN A 34 1.14 -37.87 0.46
CA ASN A 34 1.52 -36.82 -0.49
C ASN A 34 2.27 -35.66 0.16
N ASP A 35 1.97 -35.33 1.42
CA ASP A 35 2.63 -34.23 2.12
C ASP A 35 4.09 -34.53 2.44
N GLN A 36 4.45 -35.78 2.78
CA GLN A 36 5.84 -36.16 3.04
C GLN A 36 6.74 -36.19 1.81
N LEU A 37 6.21 -36.52 0.62
CA LEU A 37 6.97 -36.51 -0.63
C LEU A 37 7.15 -35.10 -1.22
N PHE A 38 6.22 -34.19 -0.97
CA PHE A 38 6.30 -32.81 -1.43
C PHE A 38 7.26 -31.96 -0.56
N PHE A 39 7.36 -32.23 0.74
CA PHE A 39 8.29 -31.53 1.64
C PHE A 39 9.75 -31.91 1.34
N SER A 40 10.03 -33.17 1.05
CA SER A 40 11.39 -33.64 0.79
C SER A 40 12.01 -33.07 -0.49
N SER A 41 11.22 -32.85 -1.55
CA SER A 41 11.74 -32.30 -2.82
C SER A 41 11.91 -30.76 -2.79
N LYS A 42 11.07 -30.04 -2.06
CA LYS A 42 11.24 -28.58 -1.89
C LYS A 42 12.40 -28.22 -0.93
N GLU A 43 12.60 -28.95 0.15
CA GLU A 43 13.73 -28.73 1.06
C GLU A 43 15.10 -29.05 0.41
N ILE A 44 15.17 -30.05 -0.43
CA ILE A 44 16.40 -30.38 -1.16
C ILE A 44 16.70 -29.33 -2.26
N VAL A 45 15.70 -28.77 -2.88
CA VAL A 45 15.88 -27.70 -3.88
C VAL A 45 16.21 -26.35 -3.21
N MET A 46 15.67 -26.05 -2.03
CA MET A 46 15.97 -24.79 -1.32
C MET A 46 17.38 -24.75 -0.72
N ASN A 47 17.93 -25.89 -0.28
CA ASN A 47 19.31 -25.94 0.23
C ASN A 47 20.39 -25.95 -0.87
N ALA A 48 20.02 -26.09 -2.14
CA ALA A 48 20.92 -25.99 -3.29
C ALA A 48 20.86 -24.63 -4.00
N VAL A 49 20.04 -23.67 -3.51
CA VAL A 49 19.87 -22.37 -4.12
C VAL A 49 21.07 -21.48 -3.84
N ASN A 50 21.94 -21.47 -4.81
CA ASN A 50 22.71 -20.34 -5.34
C ASN A 50 23.48 -19.47 -4.35
N ALA A 51 24.66 -19.91 -3.95
CA ALA A 51 25.73 -19.02 -3.49
C ALA A 51 26.17 -17.97 -4.57
N SER A 52 25.46 -17.90 -5.71
CA SER A 52 25.77 -17.03 -6.84
C SER A 52 24.66 -16.06 -7.25
N PHE A 53 23.44 -16.12 -6.66
CA PHE A 53 22.41 -15.14 -6.99
C PHE A 53 22.65 -13.84 -6.21
N THR A 54 22.88 -12.76 -6.94
CA THR A 54 23.24 -11.45 -6.40
C THR A 54 22.34 -10.33 -6.94
N ASP A 55 21.33 -10.65 -7.74
CA ASP A 55 20.44 -9.64 -8.35
C ASP A 55 19.32 -9.24 -7.39
N TYR A 56 19.70 -8.75 -6.21
CA TYR A 56 18.80 -8.23 -5.19
C TYR A 56 19.51 -7.25 -4.24
N LYS A 57 18.72 -6.44 -3.54
CA LYS A 57 19.17 -5.65 -2.39
C LYS A 57 18.08 -5.63 -1.34
N VAL A 58 18.37 -6.18 -0.17
CA VAL A 58 17.47 -6.22 1.01
C VAL A 58 18.27 -5.81 2.25
N ALA A 59 17.59 -5.47 3.34
CA ALA A 59 18.24 -5.07 4.59
C ALA A 59 19.14 -6.18 5.15
N ASP A 60 18.59 -7.37 5.32
CA ASP A 60 19.27 -8.53 5.91
C ASP A 60 18.72 -9.84 5.35
N ILE A 61 19.50 -10.52 4.52
CA ILE A 61 19.12 -11.81 3.90
C ILE A 61 18.94 -12.93 4.93
N THR A 62 19.53 -12.82 6.11
CA THR A 62 19.40 -13.83 7.19
C THR A 62 17.98 -13.92 7.74
N LEU A 63 17.14 -12.93 7.47
CA LEU A 63 15.72 -12.92 7.86
C LEU A 63 14.85 -13.85 6.98
N ALA A 64 15.41 -14.47 5.94
CA ALA A 64 14.64 -15.25 4.95
C ALA A 64 13.84 -16.39 5.59
N ASP A 65 14.40 -17.13 6.53
CA ASP A 65 13.70 -18.25 7.20
C ASP A 65 12.52 -17.75 8.05
N PHE A 66 12.67 -16.61 8.71
CA PHE A 66 11.57 -15.96 9.42
C PHE A 66 10.50 -15.50 8.42
N GLY A 67 10.91 -14.79 7.36
CA GLY A 67 10.00 -14.37 6.30
C GLY A 67 9.21 -15.52 5.68
N ARG A 68 9.84 -16.67 5.45
CA ARG A 68 9.15 -17.86 4.94
C ARG A 68 8.03 -18.36 5.85
N LYS A 69 8.23 -18.29 7.17
CA LYS A 69 7.19 -18.64 8.15
C LYS A 69 6.02 -17.66 8.12
N GLU A 70 6.31 -16.37 8.06
CA GLU A 70 5.30 -15.33 7.98
C GLU A 70 4.51 -15.37 6.65
N ILE A 71 5.18 -15.64 5.53
CA ILE A 71 4.51 -15.83 4.23
C ILE A 71 3.51 -17.00 4.27
N LYS A 72 3.82 -18.08 5.01
CA LYS A 72 2.86 -19.18 5.20
C LYS A 72 1.58 -18.76 5.93
N LEU A 73 1.66 -17.81 6.86
CA LEU A 73 0.48 -17.23 7.49
C LEU A 73 -0.35 -16.44 6.47
N ALA A 74 0.32 -15.62 5.65
CA ALA A 74 -0.35 -14.87 4.58
C ALA A 74 -1.01 -15.80 3.53
N GLU A 75 -0.36 -16.91 3.15
CA GLU A 75 -0.96 -17.92 2.25
C GLU A 75 -2.28 -18.46 2.80
N ALA A 76 -2.38 -18.69 4.11
CA ALA A 76 -3.60 -19.19 4.75
C ALA A 76 -4.75 -18.17 4.69
N GLU A 77 -4.42 -16.87 4.71
CA GLU A 77 -5.39 -15.77 4.61
C GLU A 77 -5.77 -15.40 3.17
N MET A 78 -5.03 -15.91 2.18
CA MET A 78 -5.21 -15.56 0.75
C MET A 78 -5.72 -16.75 -0.08
N PRO A 79 -6.87 -17.36 0.28
CA PRO A 79 -7.34 -18.59 -0.36
C PRO A 79 -7.65 -18.42 -1.86
N ALA A 80 -7.99 -17.22 -2.30
CA ALA A 80 -8.23 -16.93 -3.71
C ALA A 80 -6.94 -17.05 -4.54
N LEU A 81 -5.84 -16.43 -4.08
CA LEU A 81 -4.53 -16.54 -4.73
C LEU A 81 -3.99 -17.97 -4.70
N MET A 82 -4.08 -18.64 -3.55
CA MET A 82 -3.67 -20.04 -3.43
C MET A 82 -4.52 -20.97 -4.32
N GLY A 83 -5.81 -20.67 -4.48
CA GLY A 83 -6.70 -21.36 -5.41
C GLY A 83 -6.28 -21.16 -6.88
N LEU A 84 -5.82 -19.95 -7.24
CA LEU A 84 -5.29 -19.67 -8.58
C LEU A 84 -3.99 -20.42 -8.86
N ARG A 85 -3.04 -20.46 -7.90
CA ARG A 85 -1.83 -21.29 -8.01
C ARG A 85 -2.22 -22.76 -8.28
N LYS A 86 -3.05 -23.34 -7.43
CA LYS A 86 -3.49 -24.73 -7.56
C LYS A 86 -4.15 -25.02 -8.91
N ARG A 87 -4.92 -24.08 -9.44
CA ARG A 87 -5.70 -24.26 -10.67
C ARG A 87 -4.86 -24.09 -11.93
N TYR A 88 -3.91 -23.16 -11.93
CA TYR A 88 -3.27 -22.70 -13.16
C TYR A 88 -1.76 -22.91 -13.21
N ALA A 89 -1.09 -23.31 -12.13
CA ALA A 89 0.35 -23.48 -12.08
C ALA A 89 0.87 -24.45 -13.18
N ALA A 90 0.14 -25.53 -13.43
CA ALA A 90 0.50 -26.50 -14.48
C ALA A 90 0.37 -25.93 -15.91
N ALA A 91 -0.58 -25.04 -16.14
CA ALA A 91 -0.83 -24.44 -17.46
C ALA A 91 0.08 -23.24 -17.76
N LYS A 92 0.72 -22.67 -16.75
CA LYS A 92 1.60 -21.50 -16.83
C LYS A 92 1.06 -20.37 -17.73
N PRO A 93 -0.14 -19.82 -17.44
CA PRO A 93 -0.79 -18.86 -18.31
C PRO A 93 -0.04 -17.52 -18.44
N LEU A 94 0.96 -17.27 -17.58
CA LEU A 94 1.84 -16.10 -17.62
C LEU A 94 3.20 -16.41 -18.25
N ALA A 95 3.36 -17.55 -18.93
CA ALA A 95 4.61 -17.85 -19.63
C ALA A 95 4.94 -16.73 -20.63
N GLY A 96 6.16 -16.17 -20.53
CA GLY A 96 6.61 -15.04 -21.35
C GLY A 96 6.21 -13.66 -20.81
N ALA A 97 5.45 -13.56 -19.71
CA ALA A 97 5.23 -12.31 -19.02
C ALA A 97 6.50 -11.92 -18.24
N LYS A 98 6.98 -10.69 -18.46
CA LYS A 98 8.11 -10.07 -17.78
C LYS A 98 7.64 -8.82 -17.07
N ILE A 99 7.46 -8.92 -15.76
CA ILE A 99 6.72 -7.93 -14.95
C ILE A 99 7.68 -7.12 -14.10
N LEU A 100 7.67 -5.82 -14.28
CA LEU A 100 8.18 -4.86 -13.30
C LEU A 100 7.07 -4.60 -12.28
N GLY A 101 7.30 -4.93 -11.01
CA GLY A 101 6.32 -4.76 -9.95
C GLY A 101 6.79 -3.75 -8.89
N CYS A 102 5.96 -2.77 -8.59
CA CYS A 102 6.20 -1.76 -7.57
C CYS A 102 4.96 -1.67 -6.67
N ILE A 103 4.97 -2.44 -5.60
CA ILE A 103 3.91 -2.48 -4.57
C ILE A 103 4.56 -2.77 -3.21
N HIS A 104 3.95 -2.33 -2.12
CA HIS A 104 4.41 -2.55 -0.75
C HIS A 104 4.99 -3.95 -0.54
N MET A 105 6.28 -4.08 -0.21
CA MET A 105 6.96 -5.39 -0.09
C MET A 105 6.62 -6.07 1.24
N THR A 106 5.39 -6.53 1.36
CA THR A 106 4.85 -7.23 2.54
C THR A 106 4.80 -8.74 2.34
N ILE A 107 4.45 -9.50 3.39
CA ILE A 107 4.23 -10.94 3.30
C ILE A 107 3.11 -11.29 2.31
N GLN A 108 2.07 -10.46 2.20
CA GLN A 108 0.99 -10.64 1.24
C GLN A 108 1.48 -10.42 -0.19
N THR A 109 2.30 -9.41 -0.41
CA THR A 109 2.93 -9.17 -1.71
C THR A 109 3.89 -10.30 -2.10
N ALA A 110 4.60 -10.88 -1.13
CA ALA A 110 5.42 -12.07 -1.39
C ALA A 110 4.57 -13.24 -1.91
N VAL A 111 3.36 -13.48 -1.36
CA VAL A 111 2.41 -14.47 -1.90
C VAL A 111 2.00 -14.14 -3.34
N LEU A 112 1.78 -12.85 -3.65
CA LEU A 112 1.48 -12.41 -5.02
C LEU A 112 2.65 -12.69 -5.97
N ILE A 113 3.87 -12.28 -5.62
CA ILE A 113 5.09 -12.48 -6.41
C ILE A 113 5.27 -13.96 -6.73
N GLU A 114 5.23 -14.82 -5.72
CA GLU A 114 5.36 -16.26 -5.91
C GLU A 114 4.23 -16.84 -6.75
N THR A 115 3.02 -16.29 -6.65
CA THR A 115 1.90 -16.70 -7.50
C THR A 115 2.17 -16.36 -8.96
N LEU A 116 2.67 -15.17 -9.26
CA LEU A 116 3.04 -14.76 -10.62
C LEU A 116 4.12 -15.68 -11.20
N VAL A 117 5.15 -15.98 -10.41
CA VAL A 117 6.24 -16.89 -10.81
C VAL A 117 5.73 -18.33 -11.03
N GLU A 118 4.92 -18.85 -10.11
CA GLU A 118 4.33 -20.20 -10.29
C GLU A 118 3.43 -20.28 -11.52
N LEU A 119 2.80 -19.19 -11.91
CA LEU A 119 1.98 -19.09 -13.12
C LEU A 119 2.83 -18.86 -14.40
N GLY A 120 4.14 -18.74 -14.27
CA GLY A 120 5.09 -18.70 -15.38
C GLY A 120 5.68 -17.34 -15.71
N ALA A 121 5.40 -16.30 -14.94
CA ALA A 121 6.00 -14.98 -15.13
C ALA A 121 7.44 -14.92 -14.62
N GLU A 122 8.26 -14.10 -15.26
CA GLU A 122 9.48 -13.54 -14.71
C GLU A 122 9.13 -12.20 -14.05
N VAL A 123 9.65 -11.93 -12.87
CA VAL A 123 9.33 -10.69 -12.13
C VAL A 123 10.58 -10.03 -11.57
N ARG A 124 10.56 -8.72 -11.47
CA ARG A 124 11.53 -7.90 -10.74
C ARG A 124 10.73 -6.93 -9.88
N TRP A 125 11.10 -6.73 -8.62
CA TRP A 125 10.23 -6.10 -7.64
C TRP A 125 10.89 -5.02 -6.80
N THR A 126 10.12 -3.95 -6.48
CA THR A 126 10.45 -2.96 -5.46
C THR A 126 9.25 -2.66 -4.58
N SER A 127 9.44 -1.95 -3.48
CA SER A 127 8.35 -1.34 -2.74
C SER A 127 7.92 -0.01 -3.37
N CYS A 128 6.68 0.39 -3.16
CA CYS A 128 6.15 1.71 -3.56
C CYS A 128 6.19 2.74 -2.42
N ASN A 129 6.80 2.39 -1.28
CA ASN A 129 6.86 3.25 -0.11
C ASN A 129 8.09 2.92 0.73
N ILE A 130 8.81 3.95 1.17
CA ILE A 130 10.09 3.82 1.90
C ILE A 130 9.97 3.17 3.29
N PHE A 131 8.78 3.12 3.90
CA PHE A 131 8.56 2.57 5.24
C PHE A 131 7.78 1.26 5.28
N SER A 132 7.13 0.86 4.20
CA SER A 132 6.17 -0.24 4.21
C SER A 132 6.78 -1.63 4.01
N THR A 133 8.04 -1.72 3.62
CA THR A 133 8.72 -3.01 3.43
C THR A 133 8.78 -3.78 4.75
N GLN A 134 8.42 -5.06 4.70
CA GLN A 134 8.72 -6.04 5.72
C GLN A 134 10.03 -6.75 5.32
N ASP A 135 11.15 -6.42 5.98
CA ASP A 135 12.50 -6.86 5.58
C ASP A 135 12.62 -8.39 5.48
N HIS A 136 11.93 -9.10 6.36
CA HIS A 136 11.89 -10.57 6.32
C HIS A 136 11.12 -11.12 5.09
N ALA A 137 10.11 -10.39 4.60
CA ALA A 137 9.41 -10.76 3.37
C ALA A 137 10.31 -10.54 2.13
N ALA A 138 10.99 -9.39 2.06
CA ALA A 138 11.95 -9.11 1.01
C ALA A 138 13.11 -10.14 1.01
N ALA A 139 13.64 -10.46 2.19
CA ALA A 139 14.69 -11.48 2.34
C ALA A 139 14.24 -12.87 1.86
N ALA A 140 13.00 -13.28 2.16
CA ALA A 140 12.48 -14.57 1.71
C ALA A 140 12.32 -14.65 0.19
N ILE A 141 11.90 -13.56 -0.46
CA ILE A 141 11.80 -13.48 -1.94
C ILE A 141 13.18 -13.48 -2.58
N ALA A 142 14.15 -12.72 -2.04
CA ALA A 142 15.53 -12.75 -2.50
C ALA A 142 16.16 -14.14 -2.38
N ALA A 143 15.98 -14.81 -1.24
CA ALA A 143 16.47 -16.18 -1.02
C ALA A 143 15.82 -17.22 -1.95
N ALA A 144 14.61 -16.96 -2.43
CA ALA A 144 13.95 -17.78 -3.46
C ALA A 144 14.52 -17.53 -4.88
N GLY A 145 15.51 -16.65 -5.04
CA GLY A 145 16.13 -16.34 -6.33
C GLY A 145 15.30 -15.38 -7.19
N ILE A 146 14.43 -14.59 -6.59
CA ILE A 146 13.61 -13.60 -7.29
C ILE A 146 14.20 -12.21 -7.06
N PRO A 147 14.49 -11.43 -8.13
CA PRO A 147 15.02 -10.09 -8.00
C PRO A 147 14.09 -9.17 -7.21
N VAL A 148 14.59 -8.62 -6.10
CA VAL A 148 13.88 -7.69 -5.23
C VAL A 148 14.83 -6.66 -4.66
N PHE A 149 14.42 -5.38 -4.72
CA PHE A 149 15.18 -4.23 -4.25
C PHE A 149 14.28 -3.45 -3.31
N ALA A 150 14.32 -3.75 -2.01
CA ALA A 150 13.46 -3.10 -1.02
C ALA A 150 13.97 -3.36 0.40
N TRP A 151 13.92 -2.32 1.25
CA TRP A 151 14.09 -2.43 2.70
C TRP A 151 13.29 -1.35 3.43
N LYS A 152 13.08 -1.52 4.69
CA LYS A 152 12.36 -0.55 5.51
C LYS A 152 13.28 0.61 5.90
N GLY A 153 12.82 1.84 5.66
CA GLY A 153 13.58 3.04 6.01
C GLY A 153 14.55 3.46 4.91
N GLU A 154 14.22 3.21 3.66
CA GLU A 154 14.92 3.79 2.51
C GLU A 154 14.90 5.32 2.59
N THR A 155 15.95 5.97 2.12
CA THR A 155 15.89 7.40 1.76
C THR A 155 15.21 7.57 0.40
N GLU A 156 14.83 8.81 0.04
CA GLU A 156 14.26 9.09 -1.29
C GLU A 156 15.22 8.69 -2.42
N GLU A 157 16.50 8.92 -2.24
CA GLU A 157 17.55 8.56 -3.20
C GLU A 157 17.68 7.04 -3.32
N GLU A 158 17.61 6.32 -2.21
CA GLU A 158 17.65 4.85 -2.18
C GLU A 158 16.40 4.25 -2.82
N TYR A 159 15.23 4.82 -2.57
CA TYR A 159 13.97 4.43 -3.21
C TYR A 159 14.05 4.59 -4.74
N MET A 160 14.49 5.74 -5.22
CA MET A 160 14.68 5.97 -6.65
C MET A 160 15.73 5.02 -7.24
N TRP A 161 16.80 4.74 -6.50
CA TRP A 161 17.80 3.75 -6.90
C TRP A 161 17.19 2.35 -7.00
N CYS A 162 16.34 1.93 -6.08
CA CYS A 162 15.63 0.64 -6.13
C CYS A 162 14.78 0.51 -7.40
N LEU A 163 14.02 1.55 -7.75
CA LEU A 163 13.26 1.60 -9.01
C LEU A 163 14.16 1.42 -10.23
N GLU A 164 15.32 2.09 -10.25
CA GLU A 164 16.27 1.96 -11.37
C GLU A 164 16.94 0.58 -11.43
N GLN A 165 17.26 -0.05 -10.29
CA GLN A 165 17.80 -1.42 -10.25
C GLN A 165 16.79 -2.46 -10.73
N GLN A 166 15.53 -2.25 -10.44
CA GLN A 166 14.46 -3.11 -10.95
C GLN A 166 14.39 -3.08 -12.47
N ILE A 167 14.55 -1.89 -13.06
CA ILE A 167 14.46 -1.68 -14.52
C ILE A 167 15.71 -2.21 -15.22
N ASN A 168 16.89 -2.15 -14.58
CA ASN A 168 18.16 -2.46 -15.20
C ASN A 168 18.76 -3.79 -14.70
N VAL A 169 19.37 -4.54 -15.62
CA VAL A 169 20.18 -5.73 -15.33
C VAL A 169 21.58 -5.49 -15.87
N ASN A 170 22.57 -5.44 -14.99
CA ASN A 170 23.97 -5.15 -15.36
C ASN A 170 24.13 -3.90 -16.25
N GLY A 171 23.39 -2.84 -15.92
CA GLY A 171 23.43 -1.56 -16.64
C GLY A 171 22.70 -1.53 -17.98
N THR A 172 21.93 -2.58 -18.31
CA THR A 172 21.10 -2.64 -19.51
C THR A 172 19.63 -2.75 -19.11
N PRO A 173 18.73 -1.97 -19.73
CA PRO A 173 17.31 -2.10 -19.47
C PRO A 173 16.80 -3.51 -19.73
N TRP A 174 16.11 -4.07 -18.74
CA TRP A 174 15.48 -5.37 -18.85
C TRP A 174 14.35 -5.33 -19.88
N ASP A 175 14.15 -6.43 -20.59
CA ASP A 175 13.13 -6.53 -21.62
C ASP A 175 11.72 -6.82 -21.05
N ALA A 176 11.35 -6.04 -20.05
CA ALA A 176 10.02 -6.08 -19.44
C ALA A 176 8.93 -5.82 -20.47
N ASN A 177 7.77 -6.47 -20.28
CA ASN A 177 6.60 -6.28 -21.14
C ASN A 177 5.32 -5.96 -20.38
N MET A 178 5.38 -5.86 -19.06
CA MET A 178 4.28 -5.44 -18.19
C MET A 178 4.77 -4.64 -17.00
N ILE A 179 3.92 -3.71 -16.54
CA ILE A 179 4.10 -2.97 -15.29
C ILE A 179 2.92 -3.28 -14.37
N LEU A 180 3.22 -3.57 -13.10
CA LEU A 180 2.27 -3.62 -12.00
C LEU A 180 2.71 -2.56 -11.00
N ASP A 181 1.93 -1.49 -10.84
CA ASP A 181 2.32 -0.31 -10.08
C ASP A 181 1.30 0.05 -9.00
N ASP A 182 1.75 0.75 -7.99
CA ASP A 182 0.96 1.27 -6.89
C ASP A 182 1.43 2.70 -6.56
N GLY A 183 0.68 3.68 -7.07
CA GLY A 183 0.97 5.10 -6.95
C GLY A 183 1.59 5.74 -8.19
N GLY A 184 2.03 4.94 -9.17
CA GLY A 184 2.43 5.42 -10.49
C GLY A 184 3.87 5.92 -10.59
N ASP A 185 4.74 5.72 -9.58
CA ASP A 185 6.13 6.21 -9.64
C ASP A 185 6.97 5.40 -10.63
N LEU A 186 6.86 4.08 -10.62
CA LEU A 186 7.51 3.22 -11.60
C LEU A 186 7.03 3.55 -13.02
N THR A 187 5.73 3.70 -13.18
CA THR A 187 5.12 4.08 -14.47
C THR A 187 5.67 5.39 -15.00
N ALA A 188 5.72 6.42 -14.16
CA ALA A 188 6.26 7.73 -14.55
C ALA A 188 7.75 7.63 -14.91
N LEU A 189 8.54 6.96 -14.09
CA LEU A 189 9.98 6.79 -14.31
C LEU A 189 10.26 6.10 -15.65
N VAL A 190 9.52 5.02 -15.97
CA VAL A 190 9.71 4.29 -17.23
C VAL A 190 9.29 5.15 -18.44
N HIS A 191 8.20 5.92 -18.32
CA HIS A 191 7.78 6.83 -19.39
C HIS A 191 8.78 7.95 -19.65
N GLU A 192 9.39 8.47 -18.59
CA GLU A 192 10.29 9.62 -18.65
C GLU A 192 11.71 9.24 -19.10
N LYS A 193 12.27 8.16 -18.52
CA LYS A 193 13.69 7.85 -18.68
C LYS A 193 13.97 6.62 -19.56
N TYR A 194 13.00 5.74 -19.79
CA TYR A 194 13.23 4.44 -20.45
C TYR A 194 12.29 4.20 -21.65
N PRO A 195 12.38 5.03 -22.71
CA PRO A 195 11.50 4.90 -23.89
C PRO A 195 11.64 3.54 -24.58
N GLU A 196 12.79 2.89 -24.52
CA GLU A 196 13.04 1.56 -25.08
C GLU A 196 12.34 0.45 -24.27
N VAL A 197 12.10 0.64 -22.98
CA VAL A 197 11.31 -0.29 -22.14
C VAL A 197 9.84 -0.06 -22.41
N ILE A 198 9.34 1.18 -22.35
CA ILE A 198 7.93 1.48 -22.57
C ILE A 198 7.44 1.01 -23.94
N ALA A 199 8.30 1.04 -24.96
CA ALA A 199 7.98 0.54 -26.30
C ALA A 199 7.67 -0.96 -26.33
N LYS A 200 8.09 -1.74 -25.32
CA LYS A 200 7.84 -3.19 -25.20
C LYS A 200 6.69 -3.49 -24.23
N ILE A 201 6.27 -2.53 -23.41
CA ILE A 201 5.21 -2.73 -22.43
C ILE A 201 3.86 -2.90 -23.15
N HIS A 202 3.20 -4.00 -22.87
CA HIS A 202 1.86 -4.30 -23.40
C HIS A 202 0.75 -3.60 -22.59
N GLY A 203 1.01 -3.31 -21.33
CA GLY A 203 0.06 -2.63 -20.46
C GLY A 203 0.54 -2.46 -19.03
N ILE A 204 -0.15 -1.58 -18.33
CA ILE A 204 0.08 -1.23 -16.94
C ILE A 204 -1.14 -1.65 -16.14
N THR A 205 -0.96 -2.13 -14.91
CA THR A 205 -2.01 -2.30 -13.92
C THR A 205 -1.70 -1.40 -12.74
N GLU A 206 -2.66 -0.53 -12.39
CA GLU A 206 -2.49 0.42 -11.28
C GLU A 206 -3.42 0.05 -10.11
N GLU A 207 -2.84 -0.07 -8.94
CA GLU A 207 -3.49 -0.57 -7.73
C GLU A 207 -4.30 0.49 -7.00
N THR A 208 -3.87 1.77 -6.99
CA THR A 208 -4.38 2.74 -6.03
C THR A 208 -4.96 4.00 -6.68
N THR A 209 -5.86 4.67 -5.94
CA THR A 209 -6.56 5.90 -6.38
C THR A 209 -5.60 6.97 -6.89
N THR A 210 -4.49 7.19 -6.21
CA THR A 210 -3.53 8.25 -6.56
C THR A 210 -2.81 7.97 -7.87
N GLY A 211 -2.37 6.71 -8.07
CA GLY A 211 -1.77 6.30 -9.34
C GLY A 211 -2.76 6.34 -10.49
N VAL A 212 -4.02 5.94 -10.25
CA VAL A 212 -5.10 6.07 -11.25
C VAL A 212 -5.31 7.54 -11.65
N GLN A 213 -5.32 8.47 -10.69
CA GLN A 213 -5.41 9.90 -10.99
C GLN A 213 -4.25 10.36 -11.87
N ARG A 214 -3.03 9.95 -11.55
CA ARG A 214 -1.83 10.23 -12.35
C ARG A 214 -1.93 9.68 -13.77
N LEU A 215 -2.46 8.47 -13.94
CA LEU A 215 -2.70 7.88 -15.26
C LEU A 215 -3.73 8.67 -16.08
N TYR A 216 -4.80 9.17 -15.45
CA TYR A 216 -5.76 10.05 -16.11
C TYR A 216 -5.13 11.38 -16.53
N GLU A 217 -4.25 11.96 -15.71
CA GLU A 217 -3.50 13.17 -16.06
C GLU A 217 -2.57 12.90 -17.24
N MET A 218 -1.78 11.83 -17.19
CA MET A 218 -0.90 11.42 -18.30
C MET A 218 -1.69 11.15 -19.60
N HIS A 219 -2.88 10.56 -19.49
CA HIS A 219 -3.75 10.32 -20.65
C HIS A 219 -4.26 11.64 -21.24
N ARG A 220 -4.76 12.55 -20.40
CA ARG A 220 -5.25 13.87 -20.83
C ARG A 220 -4.15 14.68 -21.52
N ASP A 221 -2.91 14.59 -20.99
CA ASP A 221 -1.76 15.35 -21.50
C ASP A 221 -1.07 14.64 -22.68
N GLY A 222 -1.55 13.44 -23.09
CA GLY A 222 -1.03 12.66 -24.21
C GLY A 222 0.35 12.03 -23.93
N THR A 223 0.75 11.93 -22.67
CA THR A 223 2.03 11.35 -22.23
C THR A 223 1.95 9.87 -21.92
N LEU A 224 0.77 9.32 -21.64
CA LEU A 224 0.54 7.89 -21.46
C LEU A 224 0.71 7.15 -22.81
N LYS A 225 1.72 6.32 -22.94
CA LYS A 225 2.11 5.66 -24.21
C LYS A 225 1.52 4.28 -24.40
N VAL A 226 1.03 3.64 -23.36
CA VAL A 226 0.54 2.27 -23.38
C VAL A 226 -0.80 2.15 -22.66
N PRO A 227 -1.62 1.12 -22.94
CA PRO A 227 -2.86 0.88 -22.19
C PRO A 227 -2.60 0.73 -20.70
N ALA A 228 -3.48 1.31 -19.88
CA ALA A 228 -3.45 1.16 -18.44
C ALA A 228 -4.79 0.63 -17.93
N ILE A 229 -4.73 -0.27 -16.94
CA ILE A 229 -5.90 -0.87 -16.30
C ILE A 229 -6.00 -0.35 -14.87
N ASN A 230 -7.09 0.36 -14.59
CA ASN A 230 -7.47 0.78 -13.25
C ASN A 230 -7.99 -0.42 -12.46
N VAL A 231 -7.13 -1.00 -11.61
CA VAL A 231 -7.49 -2.08 -10.69
C VAL A 231 -8.21 -1.53 -9.46
N ASN A 232 -7.85 -0.31 -9.03
CA ASN A 232 -8.43 0.33 -7.84
C ASN A 232 -9.96 0.36 -7.88
N ASP A 233 -10.55 0.74 -9.01
CA ASP A 233 -12.00 0.93 -9.13
C ASP A 233 -12.76 -0.38 -9.44
N SER A 234 -12.08 -1.51 -9.51
CA SER A 234 -12.80 -2.78 -9.53
C SER A 234 -13.59 -2.95 -8.22
N VAL A 235 -14.83 -3.42 -8.34
CA VAL A 235 -15.73 -3.58 -7.17
C VAL A 235 -15.09 -4.48 -6.09
N THR A 236 -14.33 -5.48 -6.51
CA THR A 236 -13.64 -6.41 -5.60
C THR A 236 -12.38 -5.79 -4.95
N LYS A 237 -11.93 -4.62 -5.40
CA LYS A 237 -10.80 -3.89 -4.78
C LYS A 237 -11.29 -2.71 -3.94
N SER A 238 -11.79 -1.63 -4.54
CA SER A 238 -12.09 -0.40 -3.81
C SER A 238 -13.14 -0.57 -2.72
N LYS A 239 -14.17 -1.37 -2.97
CA LYS A 239 -15.24 -1.60 -1.97
C LYS A 239 -14.87 -2.61 -0.89
N ASN A 240 -13.72 -3.27 -1.01
CA ASN A 240 -13.18 -4.19 -0.01
C ASN A 240 -11.89 -3.66 0.59
N ASP A 241 -10.80 -3.59 -0.17
CA ASP A 241 -9.50 -3.20 0.34
C ASP A 241 -9.49 -1.76 0.88
N ASN A 242 -9.87 -0.77 0.07
CA ASN A 242 -9.83 0.63 0.49
C ASN A 242 -10.68 0.89 1.74
N LYS A 243 -11.79 0.16 1.89
CA LYS A 243 -12.68 0.31 3.04
C LYS A 243 -12.28 -0.58 4.22
N TYR A 244 -12.20 -1.88 4.02
CA TYR A 244 -12.03 -2.84 5.11
C TYR A 244 -10.56 -3.07 5.47
N GLY A 245 -9.65 -2.96 4.49
CA GLY A 245 -8.22 -2.97 4.73
C GLY A 245 -7.79 -1.80 5.61
N CYS A 246 -8.19 -0.58 5.25
CA CYS A 246 -7.93 0.62 6.04
C CYS A 246 -8.64 0.59 7.41
N ARG A 247 -9.85 0.03 7.48
CA ARG A 247 -10.55 -0.17 8.74
C ARG A 247 -9.78 -1.07 9.71
N HIS A 248 -9.12 -2.09 9.18
CA HIS A 248 -8.29 -3.01 9.95
C HIS A 248 -6.94 -2.38 10.34
N SER A 249 -6.20 -1.84 9.38
CA SER A 249 -4.83 -1.39 9.56
C SER A 249 -4.68 -0.10 10.37
N LEU A 250 -5.61 0.85 10.26
CA LEU A 250 -5.52 2.13 10.95
C LEU A 250 -5.40 1.98 12.46
N ASN A 251 -6.29 1.21 13.07
CA ASN A 251 -6.27 0.99 14.52
C ASN A 251 -5.02 0.26 14.99
N ASP A 252 -4.57 -0.73 14.21
CA ASP A 252 -3.35 -1.47 14.51
C ASP A 252 -2.13 -0.54 14.49
N ALA A 253 -1.99 0.30 13.46
CA ALA A 253 -0.90 1.25 13.34
C ALA A 253 -0.88 2.29 14.48
N ILE A 254 -2.03 2.90 14.79
CA ILE A 254 -2.11 3.90 15.88
C ILE A 254 -1.76 3.26 17.22
N LYS A 255 -2.30 2.08 17.52
CA LYS A 255 -2.03 1.39 18.79
C LYS A 255 -0.57 0.96 18.91
N ARG A 256 0.02 0.39 17.87
CA ARG A 256 1.46 0.01 17.85
C ARG A 256 2.36 1.25 17.92
N GLY A 257 2.00 2.31 17.20
CA GLY A 257 2.79 3.55 17.19
C GLY A 257 2.76 4.29 18.51
N THR A 258 1.60 4.42 19.16
CA THR A 258 1.40 5.35 20.26
C THR A 258 1.09 4.69 21.62
N ASP A 259 0.71 3.41 21.63
CA ASP A 259 0.15 2.72 22.81
C ASP A 259 -1.04 3.47 23.45
N MET A 260 -1.71 4.33 22.68
CA MET A 260 -2.76 5.22 23.12
C MET A 260 -4.07 4.47 23.40
N LEU A 261 -4.73 4.79 24.51
CA LEU A 261 -6.12 4.42 24.72
C LEU A 261 -7.02 5.30 23.84
N LEU A 262 -7.68 4.70 22.86
CA LEU A 262 -8.51 5.43 21.88
C LEU A 262 -9.89 5.78 22.43
N SER A 263 -10.46 4.92 23.28
CA SER A 263 -11.81 5.09 23.80
C SER A 263 -12.01 6.43 24.54
N GLY A 264 -13.08 7.14 24.21
CA GLY A 264 -13.43 8.44 24.78
C GLY A 264 -12.69 9.63 24.16
N ARG A 265 -11.69 9.42 23.32
CA ARG A 265 -10.96 10.49 22.60
C ARG A 265 -11.71 10.96 21.36
N ARG A 266 -11.35 12.13 20.87
CA ARG A 266 -11.97 12.78 19.71
C ARG A 266 -11.07 12.66 18.49
N ALA A 267 -11.63 12.12 17.40
CA ALA A 267 -10.96 12.02 16.11
C ALA A 267 -11.61 12.94 15.07
N LEU A 268 -10.79 13.55 14.24
CA LEU A 268 -11.17 14.23 13.02
C LEU A 268 -10.65 13.40 11.82
N VAL A 269 -11.57 12.83 11.05
CA VAL A 269 -11.25 12.14 9.80
C VAL A 269 -11.46 13.11 8.64
N ILE A 270 -10.41 13.36 7.88
CA ILE A 270 -10.42 14.26 6.73
C ILE A 270 -10.60 13.41 5.47
N GLY A 271 -11.78 13.50 4.87
CA GLY A 271 -12.24 12.68 3.75
C GLY A 271 -13.24 11.59 4.17
N TYR A 272 -14.24 11.31 3.31
CA TYR A 272 -15.24 10.27 3.52
C TYR A 272 -15.49 9.44 2.23
N GLY A 273 -14.45 9.26 1.43
CA GLY A 273 -14.38 8.24 0.39
C GLY A 273 -14.31 6.82 0.97
N ASP A 274 -13.95 5.81 0.21
CA ASP A 274 -13.90 4.43 0.71
C ASP A 274 -12.93 4.28 1.89
N VAL A 275 -11.74 4.88 1.81
CA VAL A 275 -10.75 4.91 2.90
C VAL A 275 -11.28 5.62 4.13
N GLY A 276 -11.86 6.81 3.96
CA GLY A 276 -12.43 7.60 5.06
C GLY A 276 -13.58 6.90 5.77
N LYS A 277 -14.46 6.21 5.01
CA LYS A 277 -15.55 5.38 5.58
C LYS A 277 -15.01 4.26 6.47
N GLY A 278 -14.01 3.55 5.98
CA GLY A 278 -13.34 2.49 6.75
C GLY A 278 -12.68 3.04 8.01
N SER A 279 -11.91 4.12 7.87
CA SER A 279 -11.21 4.79 8.97
C SER A 279 -12.15 5.30 10.06
N ALA A 280 -13.21 6.02 9.67
CA ALA A 280 -14.19 6.53 10.61
C ALA A 280 -14.92 5.40 11.38
N GLN A 281 -15.29 4.32 10.69
CA GLN A 281 -15.90 3.15 11.31
C GLN A 281 -14.95 2.46 12.29
N SER A 282 -13.69 2.32 11.93
CA SER A 282 -12.64 1.73 12.76
C SER A 282 -12.51 2.47 14.09
N LEU A 283 -12.32 3.78 14.03
CA LEU A 283 -12.15 4.63 15.20
C LEU A 283 -13.41 4.66 16.10
N ARG A 284 -14.60 4.71 15.49
CA ARG A 284 -15.85 4.64 16.24
C ARG A 284 -16.04 3.31 16.98
N GLN A 285 -15.61 2.20 16.37
CA GLN A 285 -15.67 0.89 17.02
C GLN A 285 -14.73 0.77 18.23
N GLU A 286 -13.62 1.51 18.23
CA GLU A 286 -12.74 1.64 19.40
C GLU A 286 -13.29 2.57 20.48
N GLY A 287 -14.48 3.14 20.28
CA GLY A 287 -15.14 4.02 21.24
C GLY A 287 -14.68 5.48 21.14
N MET A 288 -14.08 5.89 20.04
CA MET A 288 -13.77 7.30 19.80
C MET A 288 -15.01 8.10 19.41
N ILE A 289 -15.00 9.40 19.71
CA ILE A 289 -15.96 10.38 19.21
C ILE A 289 -15.43 10.88 17.88
N VAL A 290 -15.99 10.37 16.76
CA VAL A 290 -15.49 10.64 15.43
C VAL A 290 -16.29 11.74 14.76
N ARG A 291 -15.59 12.74 14.23
CA ARG A 291 -16.08 13.79 13.35
C ARG A 291 -15.44 13.63 11.97
N VAL A 292 -16.15 14.06 10.95
CA VAL A 292 -15.70 13.94 9.56
C VAL A 292 -15.71 15.34 8.93
N THR A 293 -14.68 15.63 8.13
CA THR A 293 -14.73 16.76 7.19
C THR A 293 -14.66 16.22 5.77
N GLU A 294 -15.53 16.74 4.89
CA GLU A 294 -15.65 16.27 3.52
C GLU A 294 -16.09 17.41 2.60
N VAL A 295 -15.52 17.50 1.41
CA VAL A 295 -15.84 18.53 0.41
C VAL A 295 -16.86 18.05 -0.61
N ASP A 296 -16.90 16.75 -0.91
CA ASP A 296 -17.91 16.16 -1.76
C ASP A 296 -19.26 16.10 -1.05
N PRO A 297 -20.31 16.76 -1.55
CA PRO A 297 -21.61 16.80 -0.86
C PRO A 297 -22.29 15.45 -0.78
N ILE A 298 -22.00 14.52 -1.70
CA ILE A 298 -22.56 13.16 -1.66
C ILE A 298 -21.92 12.36 -0.53
N CYS A 299 -20.59 12.39 -0.44
CA CYS A 299 -19.85 11.73 0.63
C CYS A 299 -20.16 12.35 2.00
N ALA A 300 -20.28 13.68 2.07
CA ALA A 300 -20.68 14.38 3.30
C ALA A 300 -22.09 13.97 3.78
N MET A 301 -23.04 13.87 2.85
CA MET A 301 -24.39 13.38 3.16
C MET A 301 -24.38 11.92 3.63
N GLN A 302 -23.55 11.07 3.03
CA GLN A 302 -23.38 9.69 3.47
C GLN A 302 -22.81 9.63 4.90
N ALA A 303 -21.82 10.48 5.22
CA ALA A 303 -21.29 10.57 6.58
C ALA A 303 -22.37 10.94 7.62
N CYS A 304 -23.24 11.90 7.29
CA CYS A 304 -24.38 12.25 8.14
C CYS A 304 -25.35 11.07 8.32
N MET A 305 -25.67 10.35 7.24
CA MET A 305 -26.56 9.16 7.30
C MET A 305 -25.96 8.01 8.09
N ASP A 306 -24.63 7.87 8.06
CA ASP A 306 -23.89 6.90 8.88
C ASP A 306 -23.75 7.33 10.35
N GLY A 307 -24.29 8.51 10.70
CA GLY A 307 -24.35 9.02 12.08
C GLY A 307 -23.09 9.71 12.55
N TYR A 308 -22.32 10.31 11.64
CA TYR A 308 -21.18 11.18 11.96
C TYR A 308 -21.59 12.65 11.93
N GLU A 309 -20.97 13.45 12.80
CA GLU A 309 -21.03 14.89 12.71
C GLU A 309 -20.07 15.35 11.60
N VAL A 310 -20.61 15.96 10.55
CA VAL A 310 -19.81 16.58 9.49
C VAL A 310 -19.48 18.00 9.90
N VAL A 311 -18.19 18.30 9.97
CA VAL A 311 -17.67 19.58 10.49
C VAL A 311 -16.65 20.16 9.50
N SER A 312 -16.36 21.45 9.65
CA SER A 312 -15.25 22.07 8.92
C SER A 312 -14.15 22.53 9.90
N PRO A 313 -12.87 22.24 9.57
CA PRO A 313 -11.74 22.81 10.30
C PRO A 313 -11.63 24.34 10.15
N TYR A 314 -12.40 24.95 9.26
CA TYR A 314 -12.47 26.38 9.02
C TYR A 314 -13.86 26.93 9.29
N LYS A 315 -13.97 28.11 9.93
CA LYS A 315 -15.21 28.72 10.40
C LYS A 315 -16.27 28.87 9.31
N ASN A 316 -15.86 29.17 8.09
CA ASN A 316 -16.76 29.42 6.95
C ASN A 316 -16.83 28.23 5.96
N GLY A 317 -16.33 27.06 6.34
CA GLY A 317 -16.34 25.87 5.49
C GLY A 317 -15.33 25.91 4.31
N VAL A 318 -14.49 26.93 4.24
CA VAL A 318 -13.51 27.13 3.16
C VAL A 318 -12.10 27.11 3.77
N GLN A 319 -11.26 26.25 3.27
CA GLN A 319 -9.85 26.21 3.64
C GLN A 319 -9.11 27.43 3.07
N THR A 320 -8.73 28.34 3.96
CA THR A 320 -8.05 29.59 3.60
C THR A 320 -6.54 29.56 3.86
N GLY A 321 -6.06 28.58 4.63
CA GLY A 321 -4.69 28.51 5.11
C GLY A 321 -4.35 29.56 6.19
N LYS A 322 -5.34 30.34 6.66
CA LYS A 322 -5.14 31.42 7.62
C LYS A 322 -5.57 30.98 9.02
N LYS A 323 -4.73 31.25 10.01
CA LYS A 323 -4.94 30.87 11.41
C LYS A 323 -6.19 31.52 12.03
N GLU A 324 -6.53 32.76 11.66
CA GLU A 324 -7.70 33.47 12.12
C GLU A 324 -9.03 32.85 11.66
N ASP A 325 -9.02 32.14 10.55
CA ASP A 325 -10.20 31.51 9.95
C ASP A 325 -10.44 30.09 10.49
N VAL A 326 -9.47 29.52 11.19
CA VAL A 326 -9.55 28.16 11.72
C VAL A 326 -10.64 28.03 12.78
N ASN A 327 -11.34 26.90 12.78
CA ASN A 327 -12.26 26.50 13.85
C ASN A 327 -11.46 25.97 15.05
N LEU A 328 -11.02 26.92 15.86
CA LEU A 328 -10.11 26.64 16.97
C LEU A 328 -10.75 25.71 18.01
N GLU A 329 -12.08 25.87 18.28
CA GLU A 329 -12.80 24.99 19.18
C GLU A 329 -12.76 23.53 18.76
N LEU A 330 -12.93 23.27 17.46
CA LEU A 330 -12.83 21.92 16.90
C LEU A 330 -11.43 21.36 17.09
N LEU A 331 -10.39 22.08 16.65
CA LEU A 331 -9.03 21.56 16.60
C LEU A 331 -8.40 21.41 17.98
N GLN A 332 -8.65 22.32 18.92
CA GLN A 332 -8.18 22.19 20.29
C GLN A 332 -8.87 21.07 21.08
N ASN A 333 -9.99 20.58 20.59
CA ASN A 333 -10.68 19.42 21.15
C ASN A 333 -10.42 18.11 20.37
N THR A 334 -9.50 18.11 19.38
CA THR A 334 -9.18 16.94 18.58
C THR A 334 -7.93 16.25 19.12
N ASP A 335 -8.02 14.96 19.43
CA ASP A 335 -6.91 14.12 19.92
C ASP A 335 -6.16 13.43 18.78
N LEU A 336 -6.86 13.15 17.68
CA LEU A 336 -6.35 12.41 16.53
C LEU A 336 -6.87 13.04 15.23
N VAL A 337 -5.98 13.35 14.32
CA VAL A 337 -6.31 13.71 12.93
C VAL A 337 -5.85 12.58 12.01
N VAL A 338 -6.76 12.14 11.12
CA VAL A 338 -6.46 11.13 10.09
C VAL A 338 -6.83 11.70 8.73
N THR A 339 -5.87 11.82 7.82
CA THR A 339 -6.10 12.21 6.42
C THR A 339 -6.32 10.98 5.55
N THR A 340 -7.27 11.04 4.61
CA THR A 340 -7.77 9.87 3.86
C THR A 340 -8.16 10.19 2.42
N THR A 341 -7.65 11.31 1.87
CA THR A 341 -8.21 11.89 0.63
C THR A 341 -7.41 11.60 -0.62
N GLY A 342 -6.11 11.31 -0.49
CA GLY A 342 -5.18 11.27 -1.62
C GLY A 342 -4.97 12.63 -2.29
N ASN A 343 -5.34 13.73 -1.61
CA ASN A 343 -5.24 15.09 -2.13
C ASN A 343 -4.04 15.84 -1.48
N TYR A 344 -3.92 17.11 -1.73
CA TYR A 344 -2.77 17.92 -1.32
C TYR A 344 -3.14 18.87 -0.16
N HIS A 345 -2.31 18.90 0.90
CA HIS A 345 -2.41 19.81 2.07
C HIS A 345 -3.81 19.94 2.67
N VAL A 346 -4.54 18.83 2.77
CA VAL A 346 -5.87 18.82 3.40
C VAL A 346 -5.80 19.04 4.92
N CYS A 347 -4.62 18.77 5.51
CA CYS A 347 -4.25 19.19 6.85
C CYS A 347 -3.07 20.18 6.74
N ASP A 348 -3.40 21.46 6.62
CA ASP A 348 -2.44 22.52 6.35
C ASP A 348 -1.76 23.07 7.63
N ALA A 349 -0.80 23.97 7.41
CA ALA A 349 -0.03 24.61 8.48
C ALA A 349 -0.90 25.30 9.55
N ALA A 350 -1.98 25.99 9.14
CA ALA A 350 -2.87 26.68 10.07
C ALA A 350 -3.64 25.70 10.95
N MET A 351 -4.05 24.55 10.41
CA MET A 351 -4.66 23.47 11.18
C MET A 351 -3.66 22.84 12.15
N LEU A 352 -2.46 22.49 11.67
CA LEU A 352 -1.39 21.87 12.46
C LEU A 352 -1.01 22.74 13.67
N ASP A 353 -0.88 24.04 13.47
CA ASP A 353 -0.60 25.01 14.53
C ASP A 353 -1.73 25.15 15.57
N SER A 354 -2.96 24.86 15.14
CA SER A 354 -4.16 25.05 15.97
C SER A 354 -4.58 23.81 16.73
N LEU A 355 -3.98 22.65 16.43
CA LEU A 355 -4.21 21.41 17.18
C LEU A 355 -3.73 21.53 18.62
N LYS A 356 -4.41 20.86 19.53
CA LYS A 356 -3.93 20.79 20.91
C LYS A 356 -2.59 20.08 21.02
N ALA A 357 -1.83 20.41 22.06
CA ALA A 357 -0.60 19.70 22.39
C ALA A 357 -0.85 18.20 22.62
N GLY A 358 0.05 17.34 22.12
CA GLY A 358 -0.07 15.91 22.21
C GLY A 358 -1.08 15.28 21.23
N ALA A 359 -1.67 16.05 20.31
CA ALA A 359 -2.52 15.49 19.28
C ALA A 359 -1.69 14.59 18.33
N VAL A 360 -2.27 13.46 17.95
CA VAL A 360 -1.69 12.55 16.96
C VAL A 360 -2.17 12.95 15.58
N VAL A 361 -1.25 12.99 14.62
CA VAL A 361 -1.52 13.26 13.21
C VAL A 361 -0.98 12.10 12.39
N CYS A 362 -1.82 11.50 11.57
CA CYS A 362 -1.42 10.42 10.68
C CYS A 362 -2.16 10.49 9.35
N ASN A 363 -1.56 9.89 8.35
CA ASN A 363 -2.12 9.74 7.02
C ASN A 363 -2.37 8.26 6.72
N ILE A 364 -3.44 7.96 6.01
CA ILE A 364 -3.73 6.64 5.45
C ILE A 364 -4.01 6.72 3.94
N GLY A 365 -3.82 7.89 3.34
CA GLY A 365 -3.72 8.06 1.90
C GLY A 365 -2.33 7.69 1.40
N HIS A 366 -2.20 7.45 0.11
CA HIS A 366 -0.97 6.92 -0.46
C HIS A 366 0.25 7.86 -0.30
N PHE A 367 0.08 9.17 -0.51
CA PHE A 367 1.17 10.15 -0.46
C PHE A 367 1.21 10.94 0.83
N ASP A 368 2.41 11.39 1.20
CA ASP A 368 2.68 12.27 2.34
C ASP A 368 2.19 13.71 2.15
N THR A 369 1.69 14.05 0.97
CA THR A 369 1.28 15.40 0.59
C THR A 369 -0.03 15.87 1.22
N GLU A 370 -0.79 14.97 1.86
CA GLU A 370 -2.04 15.32 2.54
C GLU A 370 -1.82 16.19 3.79
N ILE A 371 -0.72 15.94 4.49
CA ILE A 371 -0.29 16.72 5.64
C ILE A 371 0.82 17.67 5.19
N ASP A 372 0.77 18.93 5.58
CA ASP A 372 1.85 19.89 5.29
C ASP A 372 3.10 19.60 6.14
N THR A 373 3.78 18.51 5.80
CA THR A 373 5.00 18.07 6.47
C THR A 373 6.18 19.01 6.17
N ALA A 374 6.16 19.70 5.00
CA ALA A 374 7.15 20.68 4.66
C ALA A 374 7.15 21.85 5.67
N TYR A 375 5.98 22.29 6.10
CA TYR A 375 5.82 23.25 7.17
C TYR A 375 6.38 22.72 8.50
N LEU A 376 6.09 21.47 8.85
CA LEU A 376 6.55 20.85 10.09
C LEU A 376 8.08 20.68 10.14
N ARG A 377 8.76 20.56 8.99
CA ARG A 377 10.24 20.47 8.94
C ARG A 377 10.95 21.71 9.47
N GLY A 378 10.25 22.83 9.61
CA GLY A 378 10.75 24.03 10.28
C GLY A 378 10.88 23.90 11.80
N TYR A 379 10.34 22.86 12.40
CA TYR A 379 10.32 22.60 13.83
C TYR A 379 11.32 21.53 14.27
N LYS A 380 11.53 21.41 15.58
CA LYS A 380 12.37 20.35 16.15
C LYS A 380 11.61 19.03 16.16
N TRP A 381 12.19 18.02 15.52
CA TRP A 381 11.69 16.65 15.52
C TRP A 381 12.51 15.77 16.45
N VAL A 382 11.83 14.91 17.20
CA VAL A 382 12.44 13.89 18.05
C VAL A 382 11.77 12.56 17.74
N GLU A 383 12.51 11.63 17.16
CA GLU A 383 12.05 10.27 16.98
C GLU A 383 11.97 9.55 18.34
N VAL A 384 10.78 9.13 18.74
CA VAL A 384 10.54 8.43 20.01
C VAL A 384 10.74 6.93 19.86
N LYS A 385 10.29 6.40 18.74
CA LYS A 385 10.51 5.04 18.26
C LYS A 385 10.34 5.03 16.74
N PRO A 386 10.75 3.99 16.02
CA PRO A 386 10.70 3.99 14.57
C PRO A 386 9.37 4.50 14.03
N GLN A 387 9.42 5.52 13.16
CA GLN A 387 8.26 6.15 12.50
C GLN A 387 7.27 6.87 13.44
N VAL A 388 7.66 7.19 14.66
CA VAL A 388 6.88 7.98 15.62
C VAL A 388 7.69 9.18 16.07
N HIS A 389 7.29 10.36 15.64
CA HIS A 389 8.00 11.60 15.91
C HIS A 389 7.18 12.55 16.80
N GLN A 390 7.85 13.14 17.79
CA GLN A 390 7.35 14.36 18.46
C GLN A 390 7.86 15.56 17.65
N VAL A 391 6.95 16.40 17.18
CA VAL A 391 7.25 17.64 16.46
C VAL A 391 6.94 18.82 17.40
N TYR A 392 7.98 19.46 17.93
CA TYR A 392 7.88 20.55 18.92
C TYR A 392 7.64 21.88 18.23
N ARG A 393 6.51 22.52 18.49
CA ARG A 393 6.09 23.75 17.81
C ARG A 393 6.59 25.03 18.48
N SER A 394 7.13 24.92 19.69
CA SER A 394 7.68 26.04 20.46
C SER A 394 8.79 25.59 21.40
N GLU A 395 9.40 26.51 22.15
CA GLU A 395 10.37 26.22 23.21
C GLU A 395 9.72 25.49 24.42
N ASN A 396 8.40 25.45 24.49
CA ASN A 396 7.69 24.74 25.54
C ASN A 396 7.70 23.23 25.22
N GLU A 397 8.40 22.44 26.02
CA GLU A 397 8.52 20.98 25.88
C GLU A 397 7.18 20.23 25.94
N ASN A 398 6.11 20.87 26.38
CA ASN A 398 4.76 20.29 26.37
C ASN A 398 3.95 20.63 25.12
N ASP A 399 4.46 21.47 24.22
CA ASP A 399 3.79 21.88 22.99
C ASP A 399 4.35 21.15 21.78
N TYR A 400 3.91 19.93 21.58
CA TYR A 400 4.30 19.07 20.45
C TYR A 400 3.07 18.37 19.83
N LEU A 401 3.23 17.95 18.58
CA LEU A 401 2.36 16.99 17.90
C LEU A 401 3.06 15.63 17.85
N ILE A 402 2.29 14.56 17.75
CA ILE A 402 2.80 13.22 17.47
C ILE A 402 2.50 12.92 16.00
N LEU A 403 3.52 12.89 15.16
CA LEU A 403 3.40 12.59 13.75
C LEU A 403 3.81 11.13 13.51
N LEU A 404 2.95 10.36 12.84
CA LEU A 404 3.24 8.98 12.48
C LEU A 404 3.77 8.91 11.05
N SER A 405 4.77 8.03 10.84
CA SER A 405 5.39 7.72 9.53
C SER A 405 5.77 8.96 8.71
N GLU A 406 6.16 10.05 9.38
CA GLU A 406 6.48 11.34 8.74
C GLU A 406 5.38 11.88 7.81
N GLY A 407 4.12 11.51 8.08
CA GLY A 407 2.96 11.89 7.26
C GLY A 407 2.68 10.95 6.08
N ARG A 408 3.43 9.87 5.94
CA ARG A 408 3.22 8.82 4.91
C ARG A 408 2.24 7.76 5.37
N LEU A 409 1.81 6.94 4.42
CA LEU A 409 1.03 5.74 4.68
C LEU A 409 1.83 4.72 5.49
#